data_5457fb52f29ca7de91d8ec8427b8a9fb
#
_entry.id   5457fb52f29ca7de91d8ec8427b8a9fb
#
_cell.length_a   1.000
_cell.length_b   1.000
_cell.length_c   1.000
_cell.angle_alpha   90.00
_cell.angle_beta   90.00
_cell.angle_gamma   90.00
#
_symmetry.space_group_name_H-M   'P 1'
#
loop_
_entity.id
_entity.type
_entity.pdbx_description
1 polymer ?
#
loop_
_entity_poly.entity_id
_entity_poly.type
_entity_poly.pdbx_seq_one_letter_code
_entity_poly.pdbx_strand_id
1 'polypeptide(L)'
;MVSYKELGLVNTRDMFSRAINGGYAIPAFNFNNMEQLQAIIKASSDLKSPVILQVSKGARNYANPTLLRYMAQGAVAYAKELGCKHPEIVLHLDHGDSFELCKNCVDLGFSSVMIDGSSLPYDENVALTKKVVEYAHQFDVTVEGELGVLAGVEDEVASEVSHYTKPENALPLRLQQLALHLAQHHRSLLHDCLLLPHCSFLPYCQKHS
;
A
#
# COMPACT_ATOMS: atom_id res chain seq x y z
N MET A 1 15.02 -13.79 -1.27
CA MET A 1 14.10 -12.70 -1.71
C MET A 1 13.38 -13.14 -2.96
N VAL A 2 12.10 -12.85 -3.09
CA VAL A 2 11.27 -13.08 -4.29
C VAL A 2 10.78 -11.73 -4.76
N SER A 3 10.92 -11.45 -6.05
CA SER A 3 10.37 -10.20 -6.61
C SER A 3 8.86 -10.35 -6.84
N TYR A 4 8.10 -9.32 -6.49
CA TYR A 4 6.66 -9.28 -6.80
C TYR A 4 6.38 -9.42 -8.31
N LYS A 5 7.31 -8.97 -9.16
CA LYS A 5 7.22 -9.10 -10.62
C LYS A 5 7.26 -10.57 -11.08
N GLU A 6 8.02 -11.41 -10.38
CA GLU A 6 8.05 -12.86 -10.64
C GLU A 6 6.71 -13.53 -10.31
N LEU A 7 5.93 -12.95 -9.38
CA LEU A 7 4.59 -13.41 -9.03
C LEU A 7 3.51 -12.88 -10.00
N GLY A 8 3.89 -11.99 -10.93
CA GLY A 8 2.96 -11.33 -11.86
C GLY A 8 2.16 -10.19 -11.24
N LEU A 9 2.56 -9.72 -10.06
CA LEU A 9 1.94 -8.59 -9.36
C LEU A 9 2.45 -7.25 -9.91
N VAL A 10 1.70 -6.18 -9.62
CA VAL A 10 2.10 -4.79 -9.88
C VAL A 10 2.21 -4.02 -8.56
N ASN A 11 2.91 -2.89 -8.55
CA ASN A 11 2.89 -1.97 -7.41
C ASN A 11 1.80 -0.88 -7.60
N THR A 12 1.61 -0.02 -6.60
CA THR A 12 0.54 0.98 -6.62
C THR A 12 0.84 2.22 -7.44
N ARG A 13 2.08 2.46 -7.89
CA ARG A 13 2.53 3.74 -8.45
C ARG A 13 1.70 4.19 -9.65
N ASP A 14 1.73 3.41 -10.73
CA ASP A 14 1.03 3.76 -11.98
C ASP A 14 -0.48 3.68 -11.80
N MET A 15 -0.94 2.74 -11.00
CA MET A 15 -2.33 2.54 -10.64
C MET A 15 -2.91 3.79 -9.95
N PHE A 16 -2.24 4.32 -8.94
CA PHE A 16 -2.67 5.54 -8.23
C PHE A 16 -2.54 6.78 -9.11
N SER A 17 -1.50 6.88 -9.94
CA SER A 17 -1.38 7.98 -10.88
C SER A 17 -2.58 8.06 -11.83
N ARG A 18 -3.01 6.93 -12.38
CA ARG A 18 -4.19 6.87 -13.24
C ARG A 18 -5.49 7.18 -12.47
N ALA A 19 -5.62 6.67 -11.25
CA ALA A 19 -6.79 6.92 -10.41
C ALA A 19 -6.96 8.41 -10.07
N ILE A 20 -5.87 9.08 -9.68
CA ILE A 20 -5.86 10.51 -9.39
C ILE A 20 -6.25 11.31 -10.63
N ASN A 21 -5.62 11.03 -11.78
CA ASN A 21 -5.89 11.74 -13.03
C ASN A 21 -7.30 11.45 -13.58
N GLY A 22 -7.82 10.26 -13.33
CA GLY A 22 -9.14 9.81 -13.78
C GLY A 22 -10.28 10.11 -12.81
N GLY A 23 -10.00 10.59 -11.60
CA GLY A 23 -10.99 10.90 -10.57
C GLY A 23 -11.78 9.67 -10.08
N TYR A 24 -11.13 8.51 -9.97
CA TYR A 24 -11.73 7.28 -9.45
C TYR A 24 -10.93 6.67 -8.30
N ALA A 25 -11.58 5.82 -7.50
CA ALA A 25 -10.95 5.09 -6.42
C ALA A 25 -10.52 3.68 -6.87
N ILE A 26 -9.50 3.13 -6.21
CA ILE A 26 -9.07 1.74 -6.37
C ILE A 26 -9.48 0.98 -5.11
N PRO A 27 -10.18 -0.17 -5.24
CA PRO A 27 -10.58 -0.94 -4.08
C PRO A 27 -9.39 -1.67 -3.45
N ALA A 28 -9.35 -1.65 -2.12
CA ALA A 28 -8.44 -2.44 -1.31
C ALA A 28 -9.26 -3.36 -0.39
N PHE A 29 -9.00 -4.66 -0.48
CA PHE A 29 -9.74 -5.66 0.26
C PHE A 29 -8.82 -6.53 1.11
N ASN A 30 -9.11 -6.58 2.41
CA ASN A 30 -8.45 -7.52 3.31
C ASN A 30 -8.92 -8.94 3.01
N PHE A 31 -7.97 -9.87 2.97
CA PHE A 31 -8.27 -11.28 2.83
C PHE A 31 -7.36 -12.13 3.74
N ASN A 32 -7.85 -13.27 4.18
CA ASN A 32 -7.10 -14.22 5.00
C ASN A 32 -7.37 -15.69 4.63
N ASN A 33 -8.19 -15.94 3.63
CA ASN A 33 -8.49 -17.28 3.16
C ASN A 33 -8.75 -17.31 1.64
N MET A 34 -8.81 -18.51 1.10
CA MET A 34 -8.94 -18.74 -0.34
C MET A 34 -10.32 -18.32 -0.87
N GLU A 35 -11.37 -18.48 -0.09
CA GLU A 35 -12.74 -18.17 -0.47
C GLU A 35 -12.93 -16.65 -0.68
N GLN A 36 -12.41 -15.85 0.24
CA GLN A 36 -12.38 -14.39 0.09
C GLN A 36 -11.57 -13.98 -1.13
N LEU A 37 -10.39 -14.57 -1.31
CA LEU A 37 -9.53 -14.26 -2.45
C LEU A 37 -10.23 -14.55 -3.78
N GLN A 38 -10.88 -15.71 -3.92
CA GLN A 38 -11.62 -16.07 -5.14
C GLN A 38 -12.75 -15.09 -5.43
N ALA A 39 -13.51 -14.67 -4.41
CA ALA A 39 -14.60 -13.71 -4.57
C ALA A 39 -14.08 -12.34 -5.02
N ILE A 40 -13.00 -11.84 -4.40
CA ILE A 40 -12.37 -10.57 -4.74
C ILE A 40 -11.86 -10.58 -6.19
N ILE A 41 -11.12 -11.63 -6.58
CA ILE A 41 -10.55 -11.72 -7.93
C ILE A 41 -11.64 -11.87 -8.98
N LYS A 42 -12.68 -12.66 -8.70
CA LYS A 42 -13.80 -12.79 -9.63
C LYS A 42 -14.51 -11.44 -9.84
N ALA A 43 -14.85 -10.74 -8.78
CA ALA A 43 -15.52 -9.43 -8.87
C ALA A 43 -14.66 -8.39 -9.61
N SER A 44 -13.36 -8.32 -9.29
CA SER A 44 -12.42 -7.42 -9.96
C SER A 44 -12.26 -7.74 -11.44
N SER A 45 -12.22 -9.02 -11.81
CA SER A 45 -12.13 -9.46 -13.21
C SER A 45 -13.40 -9.14 -13.99
N ASP A 46 -14.57 -9.40 -13.43
CA ASP A 46 -15.89 -9.10 -14.04
C ASP A 46 -16.03 -7.59 -14.32
N LEU A 47 -15.55 -6.76 -13.40
CA LEU A 47 -15.60 -5.29 -13.50
C LEU A 47 -14.40 -4.69 -14.25
N LYS A 48 -13.40 -5.50 -14.63
CA LYS A 48 -12.13 -5.04 -15.22
C LYS A 48 -11.43 -3.97 -14.36
N SER A 49 -11.54 -4.12 -13.04
CA SER A 49 -10.99 -3.19 -12.06
C SER A 49 -9.62 -3.67 -11.57
N PRO A 50 -8.63 -2.77 -11.40
CA PRO A 50 -7.47 -3.08 -10.57
C PRO A 50 -7.90 -3.33 -9.13
N VAL A 51 -7.08 -4.05 -8.36
CA VAL A 51 -7.39 -4.39 -6.96
C VAL A 51 -6.13 -4.46 -6.10
N ILE A 52 -6.26 -3.98 -4.86
CA ILE A 52 -5.28 -4.15 -3.81
C ILE A 52 -5.76 -5.26 -2.89
N LEU A 53 -4.98 -6.32 -2.79
CA LEU A 53 -5.17 -7.42 -1.83
C LEU A 53 -4.40 -7.06 -0.57
N GLN A 54 -5.11 -6.71 0.51
CA GLN A 54 -4.53 -6.32 1.78
C GLN A 54 -4.39 -7.50 2.74
N VAL A 55 -3.30 -7.53 3.49
CA VAL A 55 -3.03 -8.54 4.49
C VAL A 55 -2.49 -7.87 5.74
N SER A 56 -3.27 -7.89 6.84
CA SER A 56 -2.79 -7.44 8.14
C SER A 56 -1.77 -8.42 8.74
N LYS A 57 -1.05 -7.97 9.77
CA LYS A 57 -0.13 -8.83 10.54
C LYS A 57 -0.85 -10.08 11.06
N GLY A 58 -2.09 -9.92 11.57
CA GLY A 58 -2.91 -11.03 12.06
C GLY A 58 -3.28 -12.01 10.96
N ALA A 59 -3.78 -11.53 9.81
CA ALA A 59 -4.11 -12.35 8.66
C ALA A 59 -2.89 -13.10 8.11
N ARG A 60 -1.72 -12.44 8.06
CA ARG A 60 -0.46 -13.03 7.63
C ARG A 60 -0.01 -14.16 8.55
N ASN A 61 -0.15 -14.00 9.86
CA ASN A 61 0.19 -15.03 10.83
C ASN A 61 -0.79 -16.22 10.75
N TYR A 62 -2.08 -15.96 10.55
CA TYR A 62 -3.11 -16.99 10.39
C TYR A 62 -2.87 -17.84 9.14
N ALA A 63 -2.67 -17.23 7.98
CA ALA A 63 -2.62 -17.93 6.70
C ALA A 63 -1.22 -18.47 6.35
N ASN A 64 -0.20 -18.15 7.09
CA ASN A 64 1.22 -18.41 6.79
C ASN A 64 1.77 -17.58 5.61
N PRO A 65 2.90 -16.87 5.79
CA PRO A 65 3.45 -15.97 4.77
C PRO A 65 3.81 -16.66 3.45
N THR A 66 4.27 -17.91 3.50
CA THR A 66 4.60 -18.68 2.28
C THR A 66 3.34 -19.03 1.51
N LEU A 67 2.28 -19.48 2.18
CA LEU A 67 1.00 -19.78 1.53
C LEU A 67 0.38 -18.52 0.93
N LEU A 68 0.38 -17.39 1.64
CA LEU A 68 -0.11 -16.10 1.11
C LEU A 68 0.58 -15.70 -0.19
N ARG A 69 1.88 -15.85 -0.29
CA ARG A 69 2.61 -15.58 -1.52
C ARG A 69 2.11 -16.42 -2.70
N TYR A 70 1.93 -17.73 -2.50
CA TYR A 70 1.40 -18.61 -3.54
C TYR A 70 -0.08 -18.34 -3.85
N MET A 71 -0.86 -17.95 -2.85
CA MET A 71 -2.24 -17.50 -3.06
C MET A 71 -2.28 -16.24 -3.92
N ALA A 72 -1.41 -15.25 -3.69
CA ALA A 72 -1.31 -14.05 -4.51
C ALA A 72 -0.86 -14.36 -5.95
N GLN A 73 0.10 -15.27 -6.13
CA GLN A 73 0.49 -15.75 -7.45
C GLN A 73 -0.66 -16.50 -8.15
N GLY A 74 -1.37 -17.34 -7.40
CA GLY A 74 -2.58 -18.04 -7.87
C GLY A 74 -3.69 -17.08 -8.27
N ALA A 75 -3.88 -15.97 -7.55
CA ALA A 75 -4.84 -14.92 -7.89
C ALA A 75 -4.56 -14.31 -9.27
N VAL A 76 -3.30 -14.07 -9.61
CA VAL A 76 -2.90 -13.57 -10.94
C VAL A 76 -3.23 -14.61 -12.03
N ALA A 77 -2.94 -15.89 -11.78
CA ALA A 77 -3.27 -16.97 -12.72
C ALA A 77 -4.79 -17.08 -12.90
N TYR A 78 -5.54 -17.08 -11.81
CA TYR A 78 -6.99 -17.17 -11.82
C TYR A 78 -7.66 -15.99 -12.56
N ALA A 79 -7.18 -14.76 -12.35
CA ALA A 79 -7.66 -13.62 -13.11
C ALA A 79 -7.46 -13.78 -14.63
N LYS A 80 -6.35 -14.39 -15.05
CA LYS A 80 -6.08 -14.71 -16.48
C LYS A 80 -7.03 -15.79 -17.01
N GLU A 81 -7.34 -16.82 -16.22
CA GLU A 81 -8.35 -17.84 -16.56
C GLU A 81 -9.74 -17.24 -16.74
N LEU A 82 -10.08 -16.21 -15.95
CA LEU A 82 -11.31 -15.43 -16.07
C LEU A 82 -11.32 -14.46 -17.27
N GLY A 83 -10.27 -14.44 -18.07
CA GLY A 83 -10.17 -13.63 -19.28
C GLY A 83 -9.50 -12.26 -19.12
N CYS A 84 -8.99 -11.93 -17.93
CA CYS A 84 -8.22 -10.71 -17.73
C CYS A 84 -6.80 -10.88 -18.31
N LYS A 85 -6.52 -10.26 -19.45
CA LYS A 85 -5.21 -10.40 -20.13
C LYS A 85 -4.06 -9.78 -19.33
N HIS A 86 -4.32 -8.70 -18.62
CA HIS A 86 -3.35 -7.92 -17.87
C HIS A 86 -3.90 -7.61 -16.48
N PRO A 87 -3.93 -8.58 -15.56
CA PRO A 87 -4.43 -8.35 -14.21
C PRO A 87 -3.53 -7.36 -13.46
N GLU A 88 -4.13 -6.31 -12.91
CA GLU A 88 -3.45 -5.34 -12.06
C GLU A 88 -3.79 -5.63 -10.59
N ILE A 89 -3.01 -6.51 -10.01
CA ILE A 89 -3.18 -6.99 -8.63
C ILE A 89 -1.96 -6.57 -7.81
N VAL A 90 -2.20 -5.87 -6.71
CA VAL A 90 -1.21 -5.50 -5.69
C VAL A 90 -1.36 -6.44 -4.51
N LEU A 91 -0.25 -6.91 -3.95
CA LEU A 91 -0.22 -7.53 -2.62
C LEU A 91 0.37 -6.53 -1.64
N HIS A 92 -0.41 -6.13 -0.65
CA HIS A 92 -0.12 -5.03 0.27
C HIS A 92 -0.11 -5.50 1.73
N LEU A 93 0.92 -5.10 2.49
CA LEU A 93 0.92 -5.20 3.94
C LEU A 93 0.12 -4.04 4.52
N ASP A 94 -0.91 -4.37 5.27
CA ASP A 94 -1.82 -3.45 5.95
C ASP A 94 -1.38 -3.31 7.43
N HIS A 95 -1.18 -2.09 7.89
CA HIS A 95 -0.72 -1.74 9.25
C HIS A 95 0.50 -2.53 9.75
N GLY A 96 1.63 -2.42 9.04
CA GLY A 96 2.90 -2.96 9.52
C GLY A 96 3.41 -2.22 10.75
N ASP A 97 3.70 -2.94 11.84
CA ASP A 97 4.10 -2.37 13.14
C ASP A 97 5.61 -2.17 13.31
N SER A 98 6.41 -2.62 12.34
CA SER A 98 7.87 -2.57 12.46
C SER A 98 8.56 -2.61 11.11
N PHE A 99 9.79 -2.06 11.08
CA PHE A 99 10.67 -2.18 9.91
C PHE A 99 10.91 -3.65 9.51
N GLU A 100 11.11 -4.53 10.48
CA GLU A 100 11.40 -5.93 10.22
C GLU A 100 10.22 -6.67 9.57
N LEU A 101 8.99 -6.33 9.95
CA LEU A 101 7.79 -6.87 9.30
C LEU A 101 7.67 -6.37 7.86
N CYS A 102 7.80 -5.06 7.62
CA CYS A 102 7.79 -4.49 6.27
C CYS A 102 8.89 -5.10 5.40
N LYS A 103 10.13 -5.17 5.91
CA LYS A 103 11.26 -5.80 5.24
C LYS A 103 10.95 -7.25 4.85
N ASN A 104 10.42 -8.03 5.78
CA ASN A 104 10.08 -9.43 5.53
C ASN A 104 9.00 -9.57 4.45
N CYS A 105 7.99 -8.70 4.42
CA CYS A 105 6.98 -8.68 3.38
C CYS A 105 7.58 -8.36 2.01
N VAL A 106 8.46 -7.37 1.92
CA VAL A 106 9.20 -7.05 0.68
C VAL A 106 10.00 -8.26 0.20
N ASP A 107 10.74 -8.91 1.10
CA ASP A 107 11.55 -10.11 0.80
C ASP A 107 10.70 -11.30 0.30
N LEU A 108 9.44 -11.34 0.69
CA LEU A 108 8.48 -12.38 0.30
C LEU A 108 7.67 -12.06 -0.96
N GLY A 109 7.88 -10.91 -1.59
CA GLY A 109 7.24 -10.54 -2.85
C GLY A 109 5.97 -9.71 -2.71
N PHE A 110 5.79 -9.02 -1.59
CA PHE A 110 4.79 -7.95 -1.51
C PHE A 110 5.19 -6.80 -2.42
N SER A 111 4.23 -6.23 -3.13
CA SER A 111 4.46 -5.13 -4.07
C SER A 111 4.18 -3.75 -3.47
N SER A 112 3.60 -3.73 -2.27
CA SER A 112 3.33 -2.54 -1.47
C SER A 112 3.35 -2.90 0.02
N VAL A 113 3.80 -1.99 0.88
CA VAL A 113 3.77 -2.15 2.33
C VAL A 113 3.36 -0.85 2.99
N MET A 114 2.57 -0.93 4.06
CA MET A 114 2.28 0.17 4.94
C MET A 114 3.07 0.01 6.24
N ILE A 115 3.72 1.08 6.69
CA ILE A 115 4.30 1.20 8.02
C ILE A 115 3.45 2.14 8.85
N ASP A 116 2.91 1.63 9.91
CA ASP A 116 2.11 2.40 10.85
C ASP A 116 2.96 2.87 12.04
N GLY A 117 3.40 4.12 11.97
CA GLY A 117 4.08 4.82 13.05
C GLY A 117 3.20 5.85 13.74
N SER A 118 1.87 5.83 13.52
CA SER A 118 0.93 6.85 14.01
C SER A 118 0.91 7.02 15.53
N SER A 119 1.22 5.95 16.27
CA SER A 119 1.34 5.96 17.73
C SER A 119 2.66 6.55 18.26
N LEU A 120 3.65 6.76 17.39
CA LEU A 120 4.96 7.33 17.75
C LEU A 120 4.95 8.87 17.70
N PRO A 121 5.89 9.52 18.39
CA PRO A 121 6.18 10.92 18.13
C PRO A 121 6.48 11.17 16.65
N TYR A 122 6.08 12.33 16.14
CA TYR A 122 6.16 12.66 14.70
C TYR A 122 7.55 12.39 14.10
N ASP A 123 8.63 12.84 14.74
CA ASP A 123 9.99 12.66 14.22
C ASP A 123 10.42 11.19 14.19
N GLU A 124 9.95 10.39 15.14
CA GLU A 124 10.21 8.95 15.18
C GLU A 124 9.42 8.22 14.08
N ASN A 125 8.16 8.59 13.86
CA ASN A 125 7.35 8.07 12.76
C ASN A 125 8.00 8.38 11.41
N VAL A 126 8.44 9.63 11.21
CA VAL A 126 9.16 10.05 10.00
C VAL A 126 10.44 9.24 9.81
N ALA A 127 11.23 9.04 10.86
CA ALA A 127 12.48 8.27 10.78
C ALA A 127 12.21 6.79 10.47
N LEU A 128 11.19 6.19 11.07
CA LEU A 128 10.77 4.81 10.82
C LEU A 128 10.28 4.64 9.38
N THR A 129 9.37 5.51 8.93
CA THR A 129 8.85 5.50 7.56
C THR A 129 9.97 5.64 6.54
N LYS A 130 10.91 6.57 6.77
CA LYS A 130 12.09 6.75 5.92
C LYS A 130 12.91 5.46 5.80
N LYS A 131 13.17 4.78 6.92
CA LYS A 131 13.93 3.52 6.94
C LYS A 131 13.26 2.44 6.09
N VAL A 132 11.92 2.33 6.15
CA VAL A 132 11.16 1.39 5.32
C VAL A 132 11.24 1.77 3.84
N VAL A 133 11.08 3.05 3.52
CA VAL A 133 11.19 3.58 2.15
C VAL A 133 12.55 3.28 1.54
N GLU A 134 13.65 3.57 2.28
CA GLU A 134 15.02 3.32 1.83
C GLU A 134 15.26 1.84 1.48
N TYR A 135 14.62 0.93 2.20
CA TYR A 135 14.70 -0.49 1.90
C TYR A 135 13.81 -0.90 0.73
N ALA A 136 12.52 -0.57 0.79
CA ALA A 136 11.51 -1.04 -0.16
C ALA A 136 11.75 -0.53 -1.59
N HIS A 137 12.19 0.72 -1.73
CA HIS A 137 12.45 1.34 -3.04
C HIS A 137 13.60 0.70 -3.80
N GLN A 138 14.55 0.01 -3.13
CA GLN A 138 15.59 -0.76 -3.83
C GLN A 138 15.00 -1.88 -4.70
N PHE A 139 13.78 -2.32 -4.38
CA PHE A 139 13.06 -3.41 -5.05
C PHE A 139 11.82 -2.92 -5.80
N ASP A 140 11.68 -1.60 -5.98
CA ASP A 140 10.53 -0.97 -6.64
C ASP A 140 9.17 -1.26 -5.93
N VAL A 141 9.21 -1.51 -4.62
CA VAL A 141 8.03 -1.70 -3.77
C VAL A 141 7.54 -0.36 -3.24
N THR A 142 6.24 -0.09 -3.33
CA THR A 142 5.66 1.15 -2.82
C THR A 142 5.45 1.10 -1.32
N VAL A 143 5.57 2.27 -0.67
CA VAL A 143 5.42 2.42 0.79
C VAL A 143 4.32 3.42 1.10
N GLU A 144 3.47 3.04 2.03
CA GLU A 144 2.47 3.89 2.69
C GLU A 144 2.93 4.18 4.12
N GLY A 145 2.68 5.39 4.62
CA GLY A 145 2.92 5.78 6.00
C GLY A 145 1.68 6.41 6.58
N GLU A 146 1.47 6.28 7.89
CA GLU A 146 0.31 6.80 8.58
C GLU A 146 0.65 7.97 9.48
N LEU A 147 -0.23 8.98 9.48
CA LEU A 147 -0.20 10.14 10.36
C LEU A 147 -1.58 10.35 10.99
N GLY A 148 -1.56 10.64 12.29
CA GLY A 148 -2.79 10.80 13.07
C GLY A 148 -3.32 9.45 13.55
N VAL A 149 -4.32 9.52 14.42
CA VAL A 149 -4.96 8.35 15.03
C VAL A 149 -6.47 8.62 15.09
N LEU A 150 -7.29 7.65 14.74
CA LEU A 150 -8.74 7.72 14.93
C LEU A 150 -9.14 7.02 16.22
N ALA A 151 -10.17 7.57 16.87
CA ALA A 151 -10.77 6.89 18.02
C ALA A 151 -11.50 5.63 17.57
N GLY A 152 -11.32 4.56 18.33
CA GLY A 152 -11.90 3.25 18.05
C GLY A 152 -10.89 2.13 18.21
N VAL A 153 -11.20 1.01 17.62
CA VAL A 153 -10.32 -0.16 17.58
C VAL A 153 -10.00 -0.42 16.11
N GLU A 154 -8.73 -0.30 15.77
CA GLU A 154 -8.19 -0.66 14.45
C GLU A 154 -7.19 -1.81 14.65
N ASP A 155 -7.53 -2.99 14.17
CA ASP A 155 -6.79 -4.25 14.37
C ASP A 155 -6.44 -4.49 15.86
N GLU A 156 -5.18 -4.30 16.26
CA GLU A 156 -4.68 -4.50 17.62
C GLU A 156 -4.50 -3.18 18.39
N VAL A 157 -4.81 -2.04 17.77
CA VAL A 157 -4.64 -0.70 18.34
C VAL A 157 -5.99 -0.12 18.77
N ALA A 158 -6.09 0.31 20.01
CA ALA A 158 -7.27 1.01 20.54
C ALA A 158 -6.90 2.42 20.95
N SER A 159 -7.69 3.41 20.54
CA SER A 159 -7.55 4.80 20.96
C SER A 159 -8.90 5.36 21.42
N GLU A 160 -8.90 6.11 22.51
CA GLU A 160 -10.10 6.79 23.00
C GLU A 160 -10.31 8.17 22.36
N VAL A 161 -9.26 8.72 21.71
CA VAL A 161 -9.26 10.09 21.19
C VAL A 161 -8.72 10.10 19.76
N SER A 162 -9.39 10.86 18.89
CA SER A 162 -8.91 11.10 17.53
C SER A 162 -7.89 12.24 17.50
N HIS A 163 -6.76 11.99 16.83
CA HIS A 163 -5.75 12.99 16.49
C HIS A 163 -5.61 13.07 14.97
N TYR A 164 -6.32 14.00 14.34
CA TYR A 164 -6.31 14.13 12.88
C TYR A 164 -4.97 14.60 12.35
N THR A 165 -4.62 14.11 11.16
CA THR A 165 -3.44 14.55 10.42
C THR A 165 -3.49 16.05 10.15
N LYS A 166 -2.41 16.76 10.48
CA LYS A 166 -2.24 18.18 10.14
C LYS A 166 -1.57 18.31 8.77
N PRO A 167 -2.07 19.19 7.88
CA PRO A 167 -1.52 19.36 6.53
C PRO A 167 -0.01 19.66 6.50
N GLU A 168 0.47 20.43 7.48
CA GLU A 168 1.89 20.79 7.63
C GLU A 168 2.79 19.56 7.92
N ASN A 169 2.25 18.49 8.50
CA ASN A 169 2.96 17.26 8.79
C ASN A 169 2.96 16.27 7.62
N ALA A 170 1.92 16.32 6.78
CA ALA A 170 1.79 15.39 5.65
C ALA A 170 2.83 15.64 4.55
N LEU A 171 3.13 16.91 4.24
CA LEU A 171 4.04 17.26 3.16
C LEU A 171 5.49 16.81 3.39
N PRO A 172 6.12 17.01 4.57
CA PRO A 172 7.47 16.52 4.83
C PRO A 172 7.58 14.99 4.78
N LEU A 173 6.59 14.25 5.28
CA LEU A 173 6.57 12.80 5.19
C LEU A 173 6.54 12.33 3.73
N ARG A 174 5.70 12.94 2.91
CA ARG A 174 5.59 12.66 1.47
C ARG A 174 6.89 13.01 0.72
N LEU A 175 7.52 14.15 1.02
CA LEU A 175 8.76 14.56 0.36
C LEU A 175 9.90 13.59 0.65
N GLN A 176 9.97 13.01 1.83
CA GLN A 176 10.96 11.97 2.13
C GLN A 176 10.70 10.67 1.34
N GLN A 177 9.45 10.29 1.14
CA GLN A 177 9.09 9.16 0.28
C GLN A 177 9.48 9.40 -1.18
N LEU A 178 9.31 10.64 -1.69
CA LEU A 178 9.63 11.03 -3.07
C LEU A 178 11.12 11.29 -3.30
N ALA A 179 11.82 11.92 -2.37
CA ALA A 179 13.23 12.31 -2.54
C ALA A 179 14.16 11.10 -2.76
N LEU A 180 13.87 9.97 -2.10
CA LEU A 180 14.61 8.72 -2.30
C LEU A 180 14.36 8.10 -3.68
N HIS A 181 13.17 8.25 -4.22
CA HIS A 181 12.85 7.78 -5.56
C HIS A 181 13.58 8.58 -6.65
N LEU A 182 13.68 9.89 -6.48
CA LEU A 182 14.39 10.79 -7.42
C LEU A 182 15.91 10.61 -7.38
N ALA A 183 16.47 10.25 -6.24
CA ALA A 183 17.93 10.02 -6.11
C ALA A 183 18.38 8.74 -6.84
N GLN A 184 17.51 7.76 -7.02
CA GLN A 184 17.81 6.49 -7.69
C GLN A 184 17.55 6.50 -9.21
N HIS A 185 16.69 7.39 -9.72
CA HIS A 185 16.32 7.47 -11.13
C HIS A 185 16.54 8.87 -11.72
N HIS A 186 17.78 9.20 -12.05
CA HIS A 186 18.22 10.33 -12.88
C HIS A 186 17.69 11.76 -12.63
N ARG A 187 18.64 12.69 -12.61
CA ARG A 187 18.57 14.16 -12.46
C ARG A 187 17.59 14.94 -13.36
N SER A 188 16.83 14.31 -14.25
CA SER A 188 15.98 15.03 -15.23
C SER A 188 14.53 15.27 -14.80
N LEU A 189 14.04 14.64 -13.73
CA LEU A 189 12.62 14.73 -13.31
C LEU A 189 12.33 15.73 -12.17
N LEU A 190 13.35 16.46 -11.70
CA LEU A 190 13.16 17.50 -10.66
C LEU A 190 12.30 18.66 -11.11
N HIS A 191 12.15 18.89 -12.42
CA HIS A 191 11.38 20.03 -12.97
C HIS A 191 9.88 19.76 -12.99
N ASP A 192 9.45 18.50 -13.15
CA ASP A 192 8.04 18.18 -13.32
C ASP A 192 7.27 17.94 -12.02
N CYS A 193 7.96 17.61 -10.92
CA CYS A 193 7.32 17.41 -9.62
C CYS A 193 6.94 18.69 -8.87
N LEU A 194 7.52 19.84 -9.24
CA LEU A 194 7.22 21.14 -8.64
C LEU A 194 6.01 21.86 -9.26
N LEU A 195 5.44 21.34 -10.36
CA LEU A 195 4.41 22.01 -11.14
C LEU A 195 3.01 21.36 -11.06
N LEU A 196 2.73 20.49 -10.10
CA LEU A 196 1.37 19.99 -9.89
C LEU A 196 0.62 20.83 -8.83
N PRO A 197 -0.17 21.86 -9.25
CA PRO A 197 -0.86 22.76 -8.31
C PRO A 197 -2.13 22.19 -7.68
N HIS A 198 -2.53 20.93 -7.94
CA HIS A 198 -3.75 20.36 -7.40
C HIS A 198 -3.58 18.89 -6.96
N CYS A 199 -2.98 18.69 -5.78
CA CYS A 199 -3.22 17.47 -5.02
C CYS A 199 -4.32 17.77 -4.00
N SER A 200 -5.57 17.69 -4.43
CA SER A 200 -6.70 17.67 -3.52
C SER A 200 -6.67 16.36 -2.74
N PHE A 201 -6.37 16.47 -1.44
CA PHE A 201 -6.70 15.43 -0.49
C PHE A 201 -8.20 15.15 -0.62
N LEU A 202 -8.60 13.96 -0.99
CA LEU A 202 -9.98 13.54 -0.86
C LEU A 202 -10.31 13.48 0.63
N PRO A 203 -11.27 14.28 1.13
CA PRO A 203 -11.74 14.16 2.50
C PRO A 203 -12.62 12.92 2.58
N TYR A 204 -12.11 11.85 3.12
CA TYR A 204 -12.92 10.70 3.51
C TYR A 204 -13.54 10.94 4.89
N CYS A 205 -14.15 12.09 5.09
CA CYS A 205 -14.96 12.37 6.27
C CYS A 205 -15.92 13.52 5.99
N GLN A 206 -17.01 13.24 5.28
CA GLN A 206 -18.28 13.97 5.46
C GLN A 206 -19.40 13.18 4.79
N LYS A 207 -20.06 12.32 5.54
CA LYS A 207 -21.51 12.10 5.50
C LYS A 207 -21.88 11.06 6.55
N HIS A 208 -22.15 11.52 7.73
CA HIS A 208 -23.20 11.00 8.61
C HIS A 208 -23.35 12.01 9.77
N SER A 209 -24.17 13.00 9.56
CA SER A 209 -24.97 13.69 10.57
C SER A 209 -26.41 13.45 10.21
#